data_4eed7e9505d5fa38e9af7d5d6d7f3567
#
_entry.id   4eed7e9505d5fa38e9af7d5d6d7f3567
#
_cell.length_a   1.000
_cell.length_b   1.000
_cell.length_c   1.000
_cell.angle_alpha   90.00
_cell.angle_beta   90.00
_cell.angle_gamma   90.00
#
_symmetry.space_group_name_H-M   'P 1'
#
loop_
_entity.id
_entity.type
_entity.pdbx_description
1 polymer ?
#
loop_
_entity_poly.entity_id
_entity_poly.type
_entity_poly.pdbx_seq_one_letter_code
_entity_poly.pdbx_strand_id
1 'polypeptide(L)'
;QVQEWLTQLKEHKAFTGMEYYNESSDEIGNYIKEWEEYIFASDLKKNLFLGVTPSVIPQAYKSHIKKLTDGTHGLPGNYHCGWVQVPGEVCTINLPVKGINTSGTIYISFLNLPRHRFYTPQQIELLKDGITYKKIDLEPGPPAEKGEMVKTSIPADLNGTEQLSIRITCSKKPGAQIGIDEIAFIPLKADINVAL
;
A
#
# COMPACT_ATOMS: atom_id res chain seq x y z
N GLN A 1 -14.63 9.73 11.44
CA GLN A 1 -15.26 9.31 10.16
C GLN A 1 -14.96 7.85 9.80
N VAL A 2 -13.67 7.42 9.67
CA VAL A 2 -13.35 6.04 9.28
C VAL A 2 -13.76 5.04 10.35
N GLN A 3 -13.56 5.35 11.61
CA GLN A 3 -13.99 4.51 12.74
C GLN A 3 -15.50 4.40 12.84
N GLU A 4 -16.19 5.45 12.52
CA GLU A 4 -17.65 5.53 12.46
C GLU A 4 -18.18 4.68 11.28
N TRP A 5 -17.52 4.74 10.13
CA TRP A 5 -17.84 3.92 8.98
C TRP A 5 -17.58 2.41 9.22
N LEU A 6 -16.48 2.04 9.89
CA LEU A 6 -16.24 0.65 10.32
C LEU A 6 -17.29 0.14 11.30
N THR A 7 -17.75 0.99 12.21
CA THR A 7 -18.84 0.63 13.13
C THR A 7 -20.13 0.37 12.35
N GLN A 8 -20.47 1.24 11.40
CA GLN A 8 -21.63 1.03 10.51
C GLN A 8 -21.51 -0.24 9.67
N LEU A 9 -20.32 -0.56 9.13
CA LEU A 9 -20.08 -1.81 8.42
C LEU A 9 -20.28 -3.05 9.32
N LYS A 10 -19.82 -3.00 10.56
CA LYS A 10 -20.01 -4.10 11.54
C LYS A 10 -21.48 -4.26 11.90
N GLU A 11 -22.19 -3.16 12.08
CA GLU A 11 -23.63 -3.18 12.34
C GLU A 11 -24.41 -3.68 11.13
N HIS A 12 -24.04 -3.26 9.93
CA HIS A 12 -24.67 -3.73 8.69
C HIS A 12 -24.46 -5.23 8.48
N LYS A 13 -23.26 -5.75 8.77
CA LYS A 13 -22.97 -7.19 8.75
C LYS A 13 -23.87 -7.97 9.71
N ALA A 14 -24.16 -7.40 10.90
CA ALA A 14 -25.04 -8.05 11.87
C ALA A 14 -26.52 -8.07 11.43
N PHE A 15 -26.94 -7.09 10.60
CA PHE A 15 -28.35 -6.90 10.26
C PHE A 15 -28.81 -7.53 8.94
N THR A 16 -27.95 -7.58 7.91
CA THR A 16 -28.45 -7.83 6.55
C THR A 16 -28.30 -9.27 6.08
N GLY A 17 -27.61 -10.13 6.83
CA GLY A 17 -27.34 -11.51 6.37
C GLY A 17 -26.69 -11.58 4.96
N MET A 18 -26.26 -10.47 4.44
CA MET A 18 -25.45 -10.24 3.23
C MET A 18 -25.80 -11.07 1.99
N GLU A 19 -27.03 -11.42 1.81
CA GLU A 19 -27.51 -12.06 0.58
C GLU A 19 -27.42 -11.14 -0.65
N TYR A 20 -27.26 -9.83 -0.43
CA TYR A 20 -27.29 -8.83 -1.50
C TYR A 20 -26.00 -8.70 -2.32
N TYR A 21 -24.86 -9.17 -1.81
CA TYR A 21 -23.57 -8.96 -2.46
C TYR A 21 -22.82 -10.24 -2.86
N ASN A 22 -23.39 -11.41 -2.71
CA ASN A 22 -22.74 -12.70 -3.00
C ASN A 22 -21.40 -12.91 -2.26
N GLU A 23 -21.14 -12.16 -1.22
CA GLU A 23 -19.93 -12.27 -0.38
C GLU A 23 -20.29 -13.00 0.90
N SER A 24 -19.48 -13.99 1.28
CA SER A 24 -19.69 -14.70 2.54
C SER A 24 -19.46 -13.75 3.73
N SER A 25 -20.11 -14.03 4.84
CA SER A 25 -19.92 -13.27 6.08
C SER A 25 -18.45 -13.25 6.54
N ASP A 26 -17.69 -14.27 6.14
CA ASP A 26 -16.27 -14.41 6.46
C ASP A 26 -15.41 -13.48 5.61
N GLU A 27 -15.75 -13.29 4.33
CA GLU A 27 -15.05 -12.34 3.45
C GLU A 27 -15.14 -10.92 3.98
N ILE A 28 -16.30 -10.51 4.46
CA ILE A 28 -16.45 -9.18 5.08
C ILE A 28 -15.77 -9.09 6.44
N GLY A 29 -15.79 -10.18 7.22
CA GLY A 29 -14.99 -10.24 8.45
C GLY A 29 -13.51 -10.00 8.19
N ASN A 30 -12.99 -10.62 7.15
CA ASN A 30 -11.60 -10.42 6.72
C ASN A 30 -11.37 -9.00 6.21
N TYR A 31 -12.28 -8.43 5.42
CA TYR A 31 -12.23 -7.05 4.99
C TYR A 31 -12.18 -6.06 6.16
N ILE A 32 -13.08 -6.22 7.13
CA ILE A 32 -13.11 -5.36 8.33
C ILE A 32 -11.80 -5.48 9.09
N LYS A 33 -11.27 -6.70 9.26
CA LYS A 33 -10.01 -6.95 9.95
C LYS A 33 -8.83 -6.32 9.21
N GLU A 34 -8.75 -6.48 7.89
CA GLU A 34 -7.71 -5.84 7.07
C GLU A 34 -7.76 -4.32 7.14
N TRP A 35 -8.96 -3.74 7.14
CA TRP A 35 -9.15 -2.31 7.33
C TRP A 35 -8.74 -1.84 8.72
N GLU A 36 -9.06 -2.61 9.76
CA GLU A 36 -8.65 -2.30 11.12
C GLU A 36 -7.14 -2.36 11.29
N GLU A 37 -6.50 -3.41 10.78
CA GLU A 37 -5.05 -3.54 10.79
C GLU A 37 -4.38 -2.39 10.03
N TYR A 38 -4.96 -1.96 8.94
CA TYR A 38 -4.45 -0.84 8.17
C TYR A 38 -4.65 0.51 8.85
N ILE A 39 -5.80 0.75 9.44
CA ILE A 39 -6.03 1.97 10.23
C ILE A 39 -5.04 2.01 11.40
N PHE A 40 -4.73 0.87 11.99
CA PHE A 40 -3.69 0.77 13.02
C PHE A 40 -2.28 1.00 12.47
N ALA A 41 -1.97 0.47 11.29
CA ALA A 41 -0.67 0.64 10.63
C ALA A 41 -0.52 2.05 10.03
N SER A 42 -1.58 2.59 9.48
CA SER A 42 -1.67 3.94 8.93
C SER A 42 -2.48 4.85 9.85
N ASP A 43 -2.07 5.02 11.11
CA ASP A 43 -2.56 6.16 11.87
C ASP A 43 -2.33 7.39 10.98
N LEU A 44 -3.38 7.80 10.27
CA LEU A 44 -3.32 8.81 9.21
C LEU A 44 -2.64 10.10 9.67
N LYS A 45 -2.71 10.38 10.99
CA LYS A 45 -2.02 11.50 11.63
C LYS A 45 -0.50 11.30 11.73
N LYS A 46 -0.01 10.06 11.58
CA LYS A 46 1.41 9.70 11.66
C LYS A 46 2.02 9.36 10.30
N ASN A 47 1.21 9.15 9.27
CA ASN A 47 1.69 8.91 7.92
C ASN A 47 2.30 10.19 7.34
N LEU A 48 3.63 10.27 7.30
CA LEU A 48 4.35 11.44 6.78
C LEU A 48 4.32 11.54 5.26
N PHE A 49 3.83 10.52 4.55
CA PHE A 49 3.61 10.59 3.09
C PHE A 49 2.21 11.06 2.71
N LEU A 50 1.32 11.22 3.67
CA LEU A 50 -0.05 11.66 3.40
C LEU A 50 -0.07 13.00 2.65
N GLY A 51 -0.68 12.98 1.45
CA GLY A 51 -0.78 14.15 0.58
C GLY A 51 0.50 14.51 -0.18
N VAL A 52 1.61 13.77 -0.02
CA VAL A 52 2.79 13.92 -0.86
C VAL A 52 2.41 13.53 -2.29
N THR A 53 2.81 14.33 -3.27
CA THR A 53 2.51 14.02 -4.68
C THR A 53 3.64 13.20 -5.29
N PRO A 54 3.43 11.90 -5.55
CA PRO A 54 4.42 11.03 -6.17
C PRO A 54 4.47 11.22 -7.69
N SER A 55 5.56 10.73 -8.31
CA SER A 55 5.60 10.45 -9.75
C SER A 55 5.92 8.97 -9.98
N VAL A 56 5.39 8.41 -11.08
CA VAL A 56 5.52 6.98 -11.40
C VAL A 56 6.07 6.79 -12.81
N ILE A 57 7.06 5.89 -12.94
CA ILE A 57 7.72 5.55 -14.20
C ILE A 57 7.70 4.00 -14.37
N PRO A 58 7.18 3.41 -15.46
CA PRO A 58 6.48 4.07 -16.57
C PRO A 58 5.20 4.77 -16.10
N GLN A 59 4.71 5.69 -16.89
CA GLN A 59 3.60 6.54 -16.49
C GLN A 59 2.33 5.71 -16.23
N ALA A 60 1.88 5.68 -14.97
CA ALA A 60 0.55 5.22 -14.61
C ALA A 60 -0.51 6.22 -15.10
N TYR A 61 -1.77 5.81 -15.10
CA TYR A 61 -2.87 6.73 -15.41
C TYR A 61 -2.83 7.92 -14.45
N LYS A 62 -2.55 9.12 -14.98
CA LYS A 62 -2.29 10.35 -14.19
C LYS A 62 -3.34 10.67 -13.13
N SER A 63 -4.60 10.36 -13.41
CA SER A 63 -5.72 10.62 -12.50
C SER A 63 -5.68 9.82 -11.20
N HIS A 64 -4.87 8.77 -11.13
CA HIS A 64 -4.86 7.86 -10.00
C HIS A 64 -3.58 7.94 -9.14
N ILE A 65 -2.53 8.63 -9.60
CA ILE A 65 -1.24 8.66 -8.90
C ILE A 65 -1.34 9.19 -7.47
N LYS A 66 -2.22 10.15 -7.22
CA LYS A 66 -2.45 10.70 -5.88
C LYS A 66 -3.00 9.67 -4.89
N LYS A 67 -3.59 8.59 -5.37
CA LYS A 67 -4.10 7.51 -4.52
C LYS A 67 -2.98 6.74 -3.80
N LEU A 68 -1.74 6.86 -4.26
CA LEU A 68 -0.61 6.22 -3.59
C LEU A 68 -0.32 6.80 -2.19
N THR A 69 -0.87 7.96 -1.86
CA THR A 69 -0.56 8.70 -0.63
C THR A 69 -1.78 9.45 -0.09
N ASP A 70 -2.99 9.01 -0.40
CA ASP A 70 -4.23 9.66 0.04
C ASP A 70 -4.83 9.05 1.32
N GLY A 71 -4.23 7.97 1.81
CA GLY A 71 -4.67 7.27 3.01
C GLY A 71 -5.91 6.41 2.79
N THR A 72 -6.23 6.06 1.54
CA THR A 72 -7.37 5.19 1.22
C THR A 72 -6.93 3.91 0.56
N HIS A 73 -7.73 2.83 0.72
CA HIS A 73 -7.42 1.52 0.15
C HIS A 73 -8.24 1.17 -1.08
N GLY A 74 -7.59 0.43 -1.97
CA GLY A 74 -8.24 -0.28 -3.05
C GLY A 74 -9.01 -1.51 -2.56
N LEU A 75 -10.03 -1.92 -3.31
CA LEU A 75 -10.77 -3.14 -3.05
C LEU A 75 -10.14 -4.33 -3.77
N PRO A 76 -9.65 -5.37 -3.08
CA PRO A 76 -8.99 -6.51 -3.73
C PRO A 76 -9.85 -7.23 -4.76
N GLY A 77 -11.15 -7.31 -4.51
CA GLY A 77 -12.12 -7.89 -5.45
C GLY A 77 -12.45 -7.02 -6.67
N ASN A 78 -12.11 -5.73 -6.64
CA ASN A 78 -12.38 -4.79 -7.72
C ASN A 78 -11.15 -3.93 -8.05
N TYR A 79 -10.35 -4.40 -9.00
CA TYR A 79 -9.11 -3.73 -9.40
C TYR A 79 -9.31 -2.36 -10.08
N HIS A 80 -10.54 -1.96 -10.38
CA HIS A 80 -10.86 -0.61 -10.86
C HIS A 80 -11.03 0.40 -9.72
N CYS A 81 -11.22 -0.09 -8.48
CA CYS A 81 -11.49 0.76 -7.32
C CYS A 81 -10.24 0.90 -6.46
N GLY A 82 -9.67 2.10 -6.43
CA GLY A 82 -8.61 2.47 -5.49
C GLY A 82 -7.18 2.11 -5.90
N TRP A 83 -6.99 1.26 -6.89
CA TRP A 83 -5.66 0.79 -7.31
C TRP A 83 -5.02 1.68 -8.36
N VAL A 84 -3.75 2.01 -8.16
CA VAL A 84 -2.88 2.57 -9.19
C VAL A 84 -2.29 1.41 -9.99
N GLN A 85 -2.66 1.36 -11.27
CA GLN A 85 -2.24 0.30 -12.18
C GLN A 85 -1.06 0.77 -13.01
N VAL A 86 0.07 0.08 -12.88
CA VAL A 86 1.29 0.36 -13.64
C VAL A 86 1.56 -0.80 -14.57
N PRO A 87 1.61 -0.59 -15.89
CA PRO A 87 1.92 -1.63 -16.85
C PRO A 87 3.40 -2.02 -16.80
N GLY A 88 3.69 -3.30 -17.00
CA GLY A 88 5.05 -3.82 -17.14
C GLY A 88 5.58 -4.51 -15.89
N GLU A 89 6.83 -4.92 -16.01
CA GLU A 89 7.52 -5.74 -15.01
C GLU A 89 8.17 -4.90 -13.90
N VAL A 90 8.48 -3.65 -14.20
CA VAL A 90 9.20 -2.75 -13.29
C VAL A 90 8.53 -1.40 -13.27
N CYS A 91 8.33 -0.87 -12.08
CA CYS A 91 7.98 0.55 -11.92
C CYS A 91 8.87 1.22 -10.89
N THR A 92 9.02 2.53 -11.03
CA THR A 92 9.71 3.38 -10.05
C THR A 92 8.74 4.47 -9.60
N ILE A 93 8.56 4.59 -8.30
CA ILE A 93 7.76 5.63 -7.67
C ILE A 93 8.72 6.58 -6.99
N ASN A 94 8.66 7.86 -7.36
CA ASN A 94 9.48 8.89 -6.75
C ASN A 94 8.62 9.74 -5.82
N LEU A 95 9.06 9.88 -4.58
CA LEU A 95 8.43 10.62 -3.51
C LEU A 95 9.36 11.76 -3.08
N PRO A 96 8.94 13.02 -3.20
CA PRO A 96 9.67 14.13 -2.58
C PRO A 96 9.52 14.02 -1.06
N VAL A 97 10.62 13.79 -0.36
CA VAL A 97 10.63 13.56 1.10
C VAL A 97 11.41 14.63 1.86
N LYS A 98 11.77 15.71 1.18
CA LYS A 98 12.47 16.83 1.78
C LYS A 98 11.76 17.35 3.02
N GLY A 99 12.50 17.41 4.13
CA GLY A 99 11.96 17.83 5.44
C GLY A 99 11.47 16.66 6.31
N ILE A 100 11.43 15.44 5.79
CA ILE A 100 11.20 14.24 6.61
C ILE A 100 12.56 13.77 7.13
N ASN A 101 12.90 14.15 8.37
CA ASN A 101 14.18 13.82 8.99
C ASN A 101 13.95 12.86 10.16
N THR A 102 13.64 11.60 9.85
CA THR A 102 13.38 10.58 10.86
C THR A 102 13.53 9.18 10.28
N SER A 103 13.73 8.21 11.17
CA SER A 103 13.62 6.79 10.85
C SER A 103 12.20 6.31 11.08
N GLY A 104 11.79 5.31 10.31
CA GLY A 104 10.43 4.78 10.37
C GLY A 104 10.26 3.51 9.56
N THR A 105 9.02 3.18 9.25
CA THR A 105 8.67 2.04 8.40
C THR A 105 7.85 2.51 7.21
N ILE A 106 8.27 2.12 6.02
CA ILE A 106 7.49 2.27 4.78
C ILE A 106 6.57 1.07 4.66
N TYR A 107 5.28 1.32 4.51
CA TYR A 107 4.27 0.31 4.20
C TYR A 107 3.81 0.49 2.77
N ILE A 108 3.69 -0.62 2.03
CA ILE A 108 3.23 -0.62 0.65
C ILE A 108 2.23 -1.77 0.49
N SER A 109 1.09 -1.48 -0.13
CA SER A 109 0.06 -2.47 -0.41
C SER A 109 -0.02 -2.78 -1.91
N PHE A 110 -0.05 -4.06 -2.25
CA PHE A 110 -0.07 -4.58 -3.61
C PHE A 110 -1.30 -5.45 -3.86
N LEU A 111 -1.82 -5.38 -5.09
CA LEU A 111 -2.87 -6.28 -5.55
C LEU A 111 -2.27 -7.58 -6.09
N ASN A 112 -2.69 -8.72 -5.54
CA ASN A 112 -2.45 -10.06 -6.08
C ASN A 112 -3.74 -10.57 -6.72
N LEU A 113 -3.84 -10.49 -8.06
CA LEU A 113 -5.01 -10.95 -8.83
C LEU A 113 -4.53 -11.48 -10.20
N PRO A 114 -3.91 -12.68 -10.24
CA PRO A 114 -3.24 -13.22 -11.43
C PRO A 114 -4.14 -13.39 -12.65
N ARG A 115 -5.44 -13.68 -12.47
CA ARG A 115 -6.43 -13.77 -13.57
C ARG A 115 -6.55 -12.46 -14.36
N HIS A 116 -6.25 -11.31 -13.72
CA HIS A 116 -6.21 -9.98 -14.34
C HIS A 116 -4.79 -9.46 -14.52
N ARG A 117 -3.78 -10.36 -14.42
CA ARG A 117 -2.35 -10.09 -14.63
C ARG A 117 -1.71 -9.18 -13.58
N PHE A 118 -2.34 -9.02 -12.40
CA PHE A 118 -1.71 -8.38 -11.24
C PHE A 118 -0.96 -9.43 -10.44
N TYR A 119 0.33 -9.19 -10.26
CA TYR A 119 1.22 -10.08 -9.52
C TYR A 119 1.89 -9.34 -8.39
N THR A 120 2.19 -10.07 -7.31
CA THR A 120 2.99 -9.55 -6.20
C THR A 120 4.40 -9.22 -6.67
N PRO A 121 5.04 -8.18 -6.08
CA PRO A 121 6.43 -7.88 -6.39
C PRO A 121 7.35 -9.01 -5.94
N GLN A 122 8.42 -9.21 -6.71
CA GLN A 122 9.50 -10.14 -6.39
C GLN A 122 10.67 -9.43 -5.71
N GLN A 123 10.78 -8.12 -5.93
CA GLN A 123 11.84 -7.31 -5.37
C GLN A 123 11.42 -5.86 -5.23
N ILE A 124 11.89 -5.25 -4.15
CA ILE A 124 11.77 -3.80 -3.92
C ILE A 124 13.15 -3.23 -3.63
N GLU A 125 13.50 -2.16 -4.35
CA GLU A 125 14.69 -1.38 -4.08
C GLU A 125 14.29 0.02 -3.60
N LEU A 126 14.88 0.47 -2.50
CA LEU A 126 14.79 1.84 -2.03
C LEU A 126 16.04 2.60 -2.45
N LEU A 127 15.86 3.75 -3.11
CA LEU A 127 16.95 4.64 -3.49
C LEU A 127 16.74 5.98 -2.81
N LYS A 128 17.77 6.48 -2.14
CA LYS A 128 17.86 7.83 -1.60
C LYS A 128 18.65 8.69 -2.57
N ASP A 129 18.03 9.75 -3.07
CA ASP A 129 18.65 10.70 -4.01
C ASP A 129 19.35 9.99 -5.19
N GLY A 130 18.71 8.92 -5.70
CA GLY A 130 19.20 8.12 -6.82
C GLY A 130 20.20 7.01 -6.46
N ILE A 131 20.63 6.91 -5.21
CA ILE A 131 21.59 5.89 -4.76
C ILE A 131 20.84 4.75 -4.07
N THR A 132 21.08 3.51 -4.50
CA THR A 132 20.47 2.33 -3.87
C THR A 132 20.87 2.26 -2.39
N TYR A 133 19.88 2.35 -1.53
CA TYR A 133 20.02 2.31 -0.08
C TYR A 133 19.69 0.92 0.47
N LYS A 134 18.65 0.29 -0.06
CA LYS A 134 18.18 -1.01 0.42
C LYS A 134 17.54 -1.80 -0.71
N LYS A 135 17.76 -3.12 -0.71
CA LYS A 135 17.17 -4.06 -1.65
C LYS A 135 16.57 -5.22 -0.88
N ILE A 136 15.36 -5.61 -1.24
CA ILE A 136 14.59 -6.64 -0.56
C ILE A 136 14.02 -7.56 -1.62
N ASP A 137 14.37 -8.83 -1.54
CA ASP A 137 13.74 -9.89 -2.32
C ASP A 137 12.51 -10.38 -1.55
N LEU A 138 11.42 -10.57 -2.27
CA LEU A 138 10.14 -10.99 -1.72
C LEU A 138 9.78 -12.36 -2.27
N GLU A 139 9.28 -13.22 -1.39
CA GLU A 139 8.73 -14.49 -1.82
C GLU A 139 7.44 -14.26 -2.62
N PRO A 140 7.26 -14.93 -3.75
CA PRO A 140 6.01 -14.87 -4.50
C PRO A 140 4.85 -15.37 -3.62
N GLY A 141 3.84 -14.54 -3.45
CA GLY A 141 2.61 -14.96 -2.79
C GLY A 141 1.92 -16.09 -3.57
N PRO A 142 1.14 -16.95 -2.90
CA PRO A 142 0.34 -17.96 -3.57
C PRO A 142 -0.62 -17.30 -4.57
N PRO A 143 -1.01 -18.00 -5.66
CA PRO A 143 -1.99 -17.47 -6.59
C PRO A 143 -3.32 -17.21 -5.87
N ALA A 144 -3.80 -15.97 -5.91
CA ALA A 144 -5.11 -15.61 -5.37
C ALA A 144 -6.17 -15.67 -6.46
N GLU A 145 -7.21 -16.47 -6.28
CA GLU A 145 -8.30 -16.59 -7.26
C GLU A 145 -9.25 -15.40 -7.23
N LYS A 146 -9.53 -14.89 -6.04
CA LYS A 146 -10.51 -13.81 -5.80
C LYS A 146 -9.91 -12.40 -5.72
N GLY A 147 -8.60 -12.28 -5.73
CA GLY A 147 -7.88 -11.04 -5.43
C GLY A 147 -7.56 -10.92 -3.95
N GLU A 148 -6.35 -10.51 -3.68
CA GLU A 148 -5.78 -10.38 -2.34
C GLU A 148 -4.95 -9.11 -2.25
N MET A 149 -4.99 -8.44 -1.11
CA MET A 149 -4.08 -7.36 -0.78
C MET A 149 -2.87 -7.93 -0.06
N VAL A 150 -1.69 -7.72 -0.64
CA VAL A 150 -0.41 -8.11 -0.03
C VAL A 150 0.28 -6.86 0.48
N LYS A 151 0.58 -6.84 1.78
CA LYS A 151 1.25 -5.73 2.45
C LYS A 151 2.73 -6.03 2.67
N THR A 152 3.57 -5.05 2.44
CA THR A 152 5.01 -5.13 2.70
C THR A 152 5.42 -3.98 3.60
N SER A 153 6.25 -4.27 4.60
CA SER A 153 6.80 -3.28 5.53
C SER A 153 8.31 -3.25 5.43
N ILE A 154 8.88 -2.05 5.30
CA ILE A 154 10.30 -1.85 5.07
C ILE A 154 10.84 -0.78 6.04
N PRO A 155 11.66 -1.14 7.03
CA PRO A 155 12.34 -0.15 7.86
C PRO A 155 13.24 0.74 7.00
N ALA A 156 13.10 2.05 7.15
CA ALA A 156 13.87 3.05 6.42
C ALA A 156 14.23 4.23 7.33
N ASP A 157 15.38 4.81 7.02
CA ASP A 157 15.82 6.07 7.60
C ASP A 157 15.83 7.13 6.51
N LEU A 158 15.08 8.22 6.68
CA LEU A 158 14.96 9.29 5.69
C LEU A 158 15.72 10.56 6.06
N ASN A 159 16.58 10.50 7.09
CA ASN A 159 17.40 11.64 7.48
C ASN A 159 18.26 12.13 6.30
N GLY A 160 18.18 13.43 6.02
CA GLY A 160 18.98 14.07 4.97
C GLY A 160 18.59 13.67 3.53
N THR A 161 17.46 12.98 3.33
CA THR A 161 16.99 12.55 2.01
C THR A 161 16.05 13.61 1.42
N GLU A 162 16.30 14.04 0.18
CA GLU A 162 15.40 14.94 -0.54
C GLU A 162 14.36 14.19 -1.36
N GLN A 163 14.77 13.05 -1.97
CA GLN A 163 13.93 12.21 -2.80
C GLN A 163 14.10 10.73 -2.44
N LEU A 164 13.01 10.07 -2.14
CA LEU A 164 12.94 8.62 -2.04
C LEU A 164 12.41 8.06 -3.36
N SER A 165 13.15 7.13 -3.96
CA SER A 165 12.64 6.34 -5.08
C SER A 165 12.41 4.91 -4.64
N ILE A 166 11.24 4.35 -4.95
CA ILE A 166 10.87 2.97 -4.68
C ILE A 166 10.77 2.27 -6.03
N ARG A 167 11.75 1.42 -6.35
CA ARG A 167 11.74 0.60 -7.55
C ARG A 167 11.15 -0.76 -7.21
N ILE A 168 10.11 -1.14 -7.93
CA ILE A 168 9.37 -2.37 -7.73
C ILE A 168 9.53 -3.25 -8.96
N THR A 169 10.03 -4.47 -8.77
CA THR A 169 10.14 -5.48 -9.83
C THR A 169 9.12 -6.58 -9.57
N CYS A 170 8.30 -6.84 -10.58
CA CYS A 170 7.24 -7.83 -10.54
C CYS A 170 7.53 -9.01 -11.47
N SER A 171 6.52 -9.77 -11.80
CA SER A 171 6.61 -10.94 -12.67
C SER A 171 6.99 -10.57 -14.11
N LYS A 172 7.85 -11.38 -14.74
CA LYS A 172 8.20 -11.29 -16.17
C LYS A 172 7.14 -11.89 -17.10
N LYS A 173 5.94 -12.18 -16.60
CA LYS A 173 4.88 -12.76 -17.45
C LYS A 173 4.36 -11.73 -18.44
N PRO A 174 4.04 -12.14 -19.69
CA PRO A 174 3.54 -11.22 -20.70
C PRO A 174 2.28 -10.48 -20.24
N GLY A 175 2.31 -9.16 -20.35
CA GLY A 175 1.21 -8.28 -19.95
C GLY A 175 1.02 -8.17 -18.45
N ALA A 176 2.04 -8.50 -17.65
CA ALA A 176 2.01 -8.27 -16.21
C ALA A 176 1.76 -6.80 -15.87
N GLN A 177 1.08 -6.57 -14.77
CA GLN A 177 0.78 -5.27 -14.22
C GLN A 177 1.10 -5.27 -12.73
N ILE A 178 1.43 -4.11 -12.22
CA ILE A 178 1.62 -3.86 -10.79
C ILE A 178 0.43 -3.03 -10.32
N GLY A 179 -0.33 -3.57 -9.38
CA GLY A 179 -1.39 -2.83 -8.68
C GLY A 179 -0.89 -2.36 -7.34
N ILE A 180 -0.91 -1.06 -7.11
CA ILE A 180 -0.47 -0.44 -5.84
C ILE A 180 -1.59 0.47 -5.37
N ASP A 181 -1.91 0.46 -4.09
CA ASP A 181 -2.93 1.37 -3.58
C ASP A 181 -2.33 2.48 -2.70
N GLU A 182 -1.60 2.12 -1.65
CA GLU A 182 -1.11 3.08 -0.68
C GLU A 182 0.37 2.85 -0.36
N ILE A 183 1.08 3.95 -0.18
CA ILE A 183 2.44 4.00 0.33
C ILE A 183 2.45 4.93 1.54
N ALA A 184 2.70 4.37 2.72
CA ALA A 184 2.74 5.11 3.96
C ALA A 184 4.13 5.07 4.60
N PHE A 185 4.54 6.14 5.25
CA PHE A 185 5.73 6.17 6.09
C PHE A 185 5.35 6.53 7.51
N ILE A 186 5.49 5.59 8.41
CA ILE A 186 5.17 5.74 9.82
C ILE A 186 6.49 5.89 10.60
N PRO A 187 6.74 7.03 11.25
CA PRO A 187 7.95 7.24 12.03
C PRO A 187 7.99 6.30 13.24
N LEU A 188 9.17 5.85 13.60
CA LEU A 188 9.37 5.17 14.87
C LEU A 188 8.95 6.13 15.99
N LYS A 189 8.22 5.61 16.98
CA LYS A 189 7.98 6.40 18.20
C LYS A 189 9.32 6.78 18.76
N ALA A 190 9.61 8.07 18.89
CA ALA A 190 10.71 8.49 19.72
C ALA A 190 10.45 7.92 21.12
N ASP A 191 11.38 7.14 21.65
CA ASP A 191 11.35 6.75 23.04
C ASP A 191 11.31 8.05 23.84
N ILE A 192 10.15 8.35 24.41
CA ILE A 192 10.03 9.44 25.36
C ILE A 192 10.77 8.92 26.59
N ASN A 193 12.07 9.17 26.66
CA ASN A 193 12.80 9.11 27.89
C ASN A 193 12.20 10.19 28.79
N VAL A 194 11.19 9.80 29.54
CA VAL A 194 10.75 10.58 30.71
C VAL A 194 11.89 10.46 31.71
N ALA A 195 12.78 11.44 31.67
CA ALA A 195 13.70 11.66 32.79
C ALA A 195 12.79 12.01 33.98
N LEU A 196 12.69 11.08 34.92
CA LEU A 196 12.13 11.29 36.25
C LEU A 196 13.11 12.13 37.10
#